data_507aebfc1b8fca2c7686a9d817e5ae41
#
_entry.id   507aebfc1b8fca2c7686a9d817e5ae41
#
_cell.length_a   1.000
_cell.length_b   1.000
_cell.length_c   1.000
_cell.angle_alpha   90.00
_cell.angle_beta   90.00
_cell.angle_gamma   90.00
#
_symmetry.space_group_name_H-M   'P 1'
#
loop_
_entity.id
_entity.type
_entity.pdbx_description
1 polymer ?
#
loop_
_entity_poly.entity_id
_entity_poly.type
_entity_poly.pdbx_seq_one_letter_code
_entity_poly.pdbx_strand_id
1 'polypeptide(L)'
;MNPLRRRFVLQLPLLAYGMSLFANARADDTFRTMRPSGSLVPTPRDIGGKFNPDGSVRRFPGNTIISHIPLGSSASNAFTAVRDTLRQQDFSPSLAFTPPSSYHMTVFEGVTESKRKLPFWPADLPTDAPMQSCTDHLARKLAGFDLQATLPFKLRITDFNARQDSGATLRLTPADDNEERKLRTLRDRLSERLAIHAPDHDTYRFHVTLGYLVRWMTEEESEAYLKVQQACLRYLQQQVPVLEVGVPEFCVFNDMFAFDTQFNVGQPVITVPLTA
;
A
#
# COMPACT_ATOMS: atom_id res chain seq x y z
N MET A 1 -13.43 -20.58 -38.51
CA MET A 1 -14.52 -20.37 -37.53
C MET A 1 -13.90 -20.05 -36.20
N ASN A 2 -14.06 -18.83 -35.74
CA ASN A 2 -13.33 -18.26 -34.61
C ASN A 2 -14.30 -18.12 -33.40
N PRO A 3 -14.06 -18.76 -32.24
CA PRO A 3 -14.96 -18.62 -31.11
C PRO A 3 -14.67 -17.30 -30.37
N LEU A 4 -15.69 -16.46 -30.33
CA LEU A 4 -15.79 -15.20 -29.61
C LEU A 4 -15.39 -15.34 -28.13
N ARG A 5 -14.33 -14.68 -27.73
CA ARG A 5 -14.00 -14.42 -26.33
C ARG A 5 -15.04 -13.44 -25.77
N ARG A 6 -15.98 -13.94 -25.00
CA ARG A 6 -16.88 -13.12 -24.19
C ARG A 6 -16.09 -12.48 -23.06
N ARG A 7 -15.82 -11.19 -23.17
CA ARG A 7 -15.39 -10.35 -22.05
C ARG A 7 -16.60 -10.19 -21.13
N PHE A 8 -16.55 -10.77 -19.94
CA PHE A 8 -17.48 -10.45 -18.87
C PHE A 8 -17.09 -9.07 -18.31
N VAL A 9 -17.79 -8.06 -18.76
CA VAL A 9 -17.81 -6.75 -18.07
C VAL A 9 -18.79 -6.93 -16.91
N LEU A 10 -18.26 -6.98 -15.69
CA LEU A 10 -19.09 -6.89 -14.49
C LEU A 10 -19.65 -5.47 -14.41
N GLN A 11 -20.83 -5.27 -14.97
CA GLN A 11 -21.64 -4.10 -14.69
C GLN A 11 -22.16 -4.26 -13.26
N LEU A 12 -21.67 -3.42 -12.33
CA LEU A 12 -22.32 -3.24 -11.05
C LEU A 12 -23.72 -2.72 -11.33
N PRO A 13 -24.80 -3.35 -10.81
CA PRO A 13 -26.13 -2.83 -11.00
C PRO A 13 -26.25 -1.48 -10.28
N LEU A 14 -26.54 -0.43 -11.03
CA LEU A 14 -27.05 0.82 -10.48
C LEU A 14 -28.43 0.53 -9.88
N LEU A 15 -28.46 0.19 -8.60
CA LEU A 15 -29.69 0.13 -7.82
C LEU A 15 -30.13 1.56 -7.54
N ALA A 16 -31.06 2.04 -8.37
CA ALA A 16 -31.89 3.17 -8.06
C ALA A 16 -32.79 2.76 -6.87
N TYR A 17 -32.41 3.14 -5.65
CA TYR A 17 -33.30 3.07 -4.50
C TYR A 17 -33.74 4.46 -4.10
N GLY A 18 -35.09 4.58 -4.02
CA GLY A 18 -35.85 5.78 -3.77
C GLY A 18 -35.45 6.53 -2.51
N MET A 19 -35.56 7.84 -2.62
CA MET A 19 -35.52 8.80 -1.51
C MET A 19 -36.55 8.43 -0.44
N SER A 20 -36.07 8.24 0.81
CA SER A 20 -36.91 8.42 2.00
C SER A 20 -36.07 8.85 3.17
N LEU A 21 -36.24 10.10 3.57
CA LEU A 21 -36.20 10.72 4.89
C LEU A 21 -35.27 10.09 5.93
N PHE A 22 -34.05 10.65 6.10
CA PHE A 22 -33.46 10.82 7.41
C PHE A 22 -32.99 12.26 7.56
N ALA A 23 -33.77 12.98 8.36
CA ALA A 23 -33.38 14.28 8.90
C ALA A 23 -32.33 14.07 10.00
N ASN A 24 -31.35 15.01 10.04
CA ASN A 24 -30.49 15.31 11.16
C ASN A 24 -29.43 14.27 11.58
N ALA A 25 -28.42 14.04 10.71
CA ALA A 25 -27.07 13.99 11.21
C ALA A 25 -26.39 15.27 10.73
N ARG A 26 -25.87 16.07 11.64
CA ARG A 26 -25.03 17.22 11.34
C ARG A 26 -23.96 16.76 10.35
N ALA A 27 -24.03 17.27 9.12
CA ALA A 27 -22.94 17.22 8.16
C ALA A 27 -21.83 18.07 8.76
N ASP A 28 -21.02 17.47 9.63
CA ASP A 28 -19.81 18.07 10.12
C ASP A 28 -18.73 17.87 9.06
N ASP A 29 -18.58 18.92 8.27
CA ASP A 29 -17.32 19.51 7.84
C ASP A 29 -16.24 18.58 7.29
N THR A 30 -16.49 17.85 6.19
CA THR A 30 -15.36 17.22 5.48
C THR A 30 -15.60 16.96 4.00
N PHE A 31 -16.27 17.83 3.28
CA PHE A 31 -16.05 17.94 1.84
C PHE A 31 -14.74 18.71 1.62
N ARG A 32 -13.62 18.09 1.94
CA ARG A 32 -12.32 18.66 1.64
C ARG A 32 -11.93 18.20 0.24
N THR A 33 -11.75 19.18 -0.65
CA THR A 33 -11.00 18.99 -1.90
C THR A 33 -9.76 18.16 -1.60
N MET A 34 -9.31 17.28 -2.51
CA MET A 34 -8.07 16.52 -2.34
C MET A 34 -6.83 17.43 -2.21
N ARG A 35 -7.04 18.73 -2.23
CA ARG A 35 -6.08 19.76 -1.85
C ARG A 35 -6.42 20.29 -0.47
N PRO A 36 -5.51 20.20 0.52
CA PRO A 36 -5.75 20.78 1.85
C PRO A 36 -6.13 22.27 1.72
N SER A 37 -7.25 22.68 2.32
CA SER A 37 -7.70 24.09 2.33
C SER A 37 -6.58 24.95 2.91
N GLY A 38 -6.17 25.99 2.17
CA GLY A 38 -5.05 26.85 2.56
C GLY A 38 -3.65 26.29 2.32
N SER A 39 -3.52 25.10 1.73
CA SER A 39 -2.20 24.57 1.38
C SER A 39 -1.57 25.32 0.21
N LEU A 40 -0.38 25.86 0.44
CA LEU A 40 0.47 26.45 -0.61
C LEU A 40 1.25 25.38 -1.40
N VAL A 41 1.06 24.08 -1.08
CA VAL A 41 1.76 22.99 -1.75
C VAL A 41 1.19 22.84 -3.18
N PRO A 42 1.98 23.13 -4.22
CA PRO A 42 1.47 23.21 -5.59
C PRO A 42 1.12 21.83 -6.17
N THR A 43 1.77 20.77 -5.68
CA THR A 43 1.62 19.40 -6.20
C THR A 43 1.41 18.40 -5.06
N PRO A 44 0.78 17.23 -5.32
CA PRO A 44 0.72 16.13 -4.37
C PRO A 44 2.12 15.67 -3.91
N ARG A 45 2.18 15.08 -2.72
CA ARG A 45 3.39 14.74 -1.99
C ARG A 45 4.38 13.85 -2.76
N ASP A 46 3.86 12.90 -3.55
CA ASP A 46 4.69 11.89 -4.23
C ASP A 46 5.21 12.37 -5.61
N ILE A 47 4.79 13.57 -6.06
CA ILE A 47 5.28 14.20 -7.29
C ILE A 47 6.70 14.73 -7.08
N GLY A 48 7.56 14.47 -8.08
CA GLY A 48 9.00 14.79 -8.03
C GLY A 48 9.84 13.76 -7.28
N GLY A 49 9.21 12.95 -6.40
CA GLY A 49 9.83 11.82 -5.73
C GLY A 49 9.55 10.49 -6.45
N LYS A 50 8.36 9.96 -6.31
CA LYS A 50 7.95 8.66 -6.84
C LYS A 50 7.36 8.73 -8.25
N PHE A 51 6.75 9.86 -8.61
CA PHE A 51 6.05 10.05 -9.88
C PHE A 51 6.39 11.39 -10.52
N ASN A 52 6.27 11.45 -11.85
CA ASN A 52 6.23 12.69 -12.61
C ASN A 52 4.80 13.26 -12.63
N PRO A 53 4.62 14.56 -12.98
CA PRO A 53 3.29 15.17 -13.07
C PRO A 53 2.35 14.51 -14.09
N ASP A 54 2.89 13.81 -15.09
CA ASP A 54 2.14 13.04 -16.08
C ASP A 54 1.72 11.64 -15.59
N GLY A 55 2.04 11.30 -14.33
CA GLY A 55 1.73 10.01 -13.73
C GLY A 55 2.74 8.89 -14.07
N SER A 56 3.75 9.16 -14.86
CA SER A 56 4.82 8.18 -15.10
C SER A 56 5.66 7.95 -13.85
N VAL A 57 6.05 6.69 -13.62
CA VAL A 57 6.80 6.30 -12.43
C VAL A 57 8.25 6.81 -12.51
N ARG A 58 8.81 7.22 -11.39
CA ARG A 58 10.20 7.66 -11.26
C ARG A 58 11.04 6.61 -10.55
N ARG A 59 12.33 6.66 -10.82
CA ARG A 59 13.31 5.90 -10.05
C ARG A 59 13.26 6.35 -8.58
N PHE A 60 12.95 5.40 -7.68
CA PHE A 60 12.84 5.61 -6.24
C PHE A 60 13.35 4.34 -5.52
N PRO A 61 14.66 4.08 -5.54
CA PRO A 61 15.20 2.81 -5.07
C PRO A 61 15.21 2.71 -3.55
N GLY A 62 15.01 1.48 -3.10
CA GLY A 62 15.01 1.13 -1.69
C GLY A 62 14.92 -0.36 -1.44
N ASN A 63 14.77 -0.69 -0.16
CA ASN A 63 14.40 -2.03 0.29
C ASN A 63 13.31 -1.92 1.36
N THR A 64 12.60 -3.01 1.59
CA THR A 64 11.43 -3.03 2.48
C THR A 64 11.12 -4.48 2.88
N ILE A 65 10.35 -4.64 3.97
CA ILE A 65 9.76 -5.93 4.32
C ILE A 65 8.26 -5.82 4.11
N ILE A 66 7.76 -6.54 3.14
CA ILE A 66 6.36 -6.53 2.72
C ILE A 66 5.79 -7.94 2.71
N SER A 67 4.48 -8.05 2.67
CA SER A 67 3.81 -9.28 2.27
C SER A 67 2.99 -8.98 1.02
N HIS A 68 3.32 -9.61 -0.10
CA HIS A 68 2.56 -9.46 -1.33
C HIS A 68 1.13 -10.02 -1.19
N ILE A 69 0.21 -9.41 -1.90
CA ILE A 69 -1.13 -9.98 -2.11
C ILE A 69 -1.03 -10.92 -3.31
N PRO A 70 -1.18 -12.24 -3.11
CA PRO A 70 -0.93 -13.20 -4.19
C PRO A 70 -1.82 -12.96 -5.40
N LEU A 71 -1.22 -12.87 -6.59
CA LEU A 71 -1.97 -12.73 -7.85
C LEU A 71 -2.97 -13.87 -8.01
N GLY A 72 -4.18 -13.54 -8.47
CA GLY A 72 -5.27 -14.50 -8.65
C GLY A 72 -6.01 -14.87 -7.36
N SER A 73 -5.55 -14.42 -6.19
CA SER A 73 -6.32 -14.55 -4.95
C SER A 73 -7.61 -13.72 -5.00
N SER A 74 -8.60 -14.08 -4.17
CA SER A 74 -9.85 -13.30 -4.04
C SER A 74 -9.58 -11.83 -3.72
N ALA A 75 -8.60 -11.55 -2.84
CA ALA A 75 -8.20 -10.20 -2.48
C ALA A 75 -7.58 -9.45 -3.67
N SER A 76 -6.63 -10.06 -4.38
CA SER A 76 -6.01 -9.46 -5.57
C SER A 76 -7.03 -9.17 -6.67
N ASN A 77 -7.97 -10.09 -6.90
CA ASN A 77 -9.05 -9.90 -7.88
C ASN A 77 -9.98 -8.75 -7.47
N ALA A 78 -10.36 -8.68 -6.19
CA ALA A 78 -11.21 -7.61 -5.68
C ALA A 78 -10.51 -6.22 -5.75
N PHE A 79 -9.21 -6.16 -5.42
CA PHE A 79 -8.41 -4.93 -5.53
C PHE A 79 -8.27 -4.48 -6.98
N THR A 80 -8.07 -5.42 -7.90
CA THR A 80 -8.02 -5.16 -9.34
C THR A 80 -9.34 -4.62 -9.86
N ALA A 81 -10.47 -5.20 -9.45
CA ALA A 81 -11.80 -4.72 -9.82
C ALA A 81 -12.04 -3.27 -9.33
N VAL A 82 -11.63 -2.95 -8.10
CA VAL A 82 -11.71 -1.58 -7.56
C VAL A 82 -10.82 -0.63 -8.34
N ARG A 83 -9.56 -0.99 -8.60
CA ARG A 83 -8.66 -0.19 -9.44
C ARG A 83 -9.30 0.10 -10.81
N ASP A 84 -9.85 -0.91 -11.46
CA ASP A 84 -10.43 -0.77 -12.80
C ASP A 84 -11.72 0.08 -12.78
N THR A 85 -12.50 0.00 -11.69
CA THR A 85 -13.63 0.89 -11.45
C THR A 85 -13.18 2.35 -11.33
N LEU A 86 -12.12 2.62 -10.55
CA LEU A 86 -11.56 3.97 -10.41
C LEU A 86 -10.97 4.51 -11.72
N ARG A 87 -10.34 3.64 -12.53
CA ARG A 87 -9.77 4.00 -13.83
C ARG A 87 -10.80 4.43 -14.88
N GLN A 88 -12.04 4.02 -14.71
CA GLN A 88 -13.14 4.36 -15.63
C GLN A 88 -13.80 5.71 -15.31
N GLN A 89 -13.37 6.39 -14.26
CA GLN A 89 -13.94 7.66 -13.82
C GLN A 89 -13.21 8.87 -14.43
N ASP A 90 -13.90 9.99 -14.55
CA ASP A 90 -13.35 11.23 -15.10
C ASP A 90 -12.19 11.79 -14.28
N PHE A 91 -12.16 11.52 -12.96
CA PHE A 91 -11.05 11.90 -12.08
C PHE A 91 -9.80 11.00 -12.22
N SER A 92 -9.89 9.92 -12.99
CA SER A 92 -8.78 8.94 -13.09
C SER A 92 -7.44 9.53 -13.53
N PRO A 93 -7.36 10.62 -14.34
CA PRO A 93 -6.08 11.27 -14.66
C PRO A 93 -5.36 11.89 -13.45
N SER A 94 -6.05 12.04 -12.31
CA SER A 94 -5.42 12.48 -11.05
C SER A 94 -4.67 11.38 -10.33
N LEU A 95 -4.75 10.12 -10.79
CA LEU A 95 -4.19 8.95 -10.12
C LEU A 95 -3.22 8.19 -11.03
N ALA A 96 -2.03 7.88 -10.53
CA ALA A 96 -1.13 6.89 -11.09
C ALA A 96 -1.42 5.53 -10.45
N PHE A 97 -2.05 4.63 -11.19
CA PHE A 97 -2.42 3.31 -10.68
C PHE A 97 -1.22 2.35 -10.72
N THR A 98 -1.03 1.61 -9.62
CA THR A 98 -0.01 0.59 -9.53
C THR A 98 -0.47 -0.72 -10.19
N PRO A 99 0.45 -1.53 -10.75
CA PRO A 99 0.10 -2.83 -11.30
C PRO A 99 -0.32 -3.80 -10.18
N PRO A 100 -1.25 -4.75 -10.44
CA PRO A 100 -1.69 -5.72 -9.43
C PRO A 100 -0.56 -6.57 -8.85
N SER A 101 0.52 -6.79 -9.61
CA SER A 101 1.71 -7.50 -9.15
C SER A 101 2.48 -6.78 -8.04
N SER A 102 2.26 -5.47 -7.87
CA SER A 102 2.89 -4.68 -6.81
C SER A 102 2.02 -4.54 -5.56
N TYR A 103 0.82 -5.14 -5.51
CA TYR A 103 -0.03 -5.02 -4.32
C TYR A 103 0.56 -5.77 -3.15
N HIS A 104 0.75 -5.05 -2.06
CA HIS A 104 1.35 -5.58 -0.85
C HIS A 104 0.90 -4.81 0.39
N MET A 105 1.06 -5.42 1.55
CA MET A 105 1.07 -4.73 2.84
C MET A 105 2.50 -4.58 3.33
N THR A 106 2.91 -3.37 3.69
CA THR A 106 4.22 -3.17 4.32
C THR A 106 4.16 -3.63 5.78
N VAL A 107 5.00 -4.60 6.10
CA VAL A 107 5.21 -5.08 7.48
C VAL A 107 6.19 -4.17 8.20
N PHE A 108 7.30 -3.82 7.53
CA PHE A 108 8.30 -2.91 8.09
C PHE A 108 8.94 -2.08 6.96
N GLU A 109 8.96 -0.77 7.15
CA GLU A 109 9.63 0.13 6.21
C GLU A 109 11.14 -0.07 6.31
N GLY A 110 11.76 -0.39 5.20
CA GLY A 110 13.21 -0.43 5.12
C GLY A 110 13.79 0.96 4.87
N VAL A 111 14.73 1.04 3.95
CA VAL A 111 15.41 2.29 3.60
C VAL A 111 15.12 2.72 2.17
N THR A 112 15.18 4.02 1.92
CA THR A 112 15.11 4.58 0.58
C THR A 112 16.30 5.48 0.31
N GLU A 113 16.75 5.50 -0.95
CA GLU A 113 17.83 6.38 -1.39
C GLU A 113 17.55 7.86 -1.08
N SER A 114 16.28 8.26 -1.09
CA SER A 114 15.85 9.64 -0.85
C SER A 114 15.88 10.07 0.61
N LYS A 115 16.04 9.12 1.56
CA LYS A 115 16.00 9.40 3.01
C LYS A 115 17.21 8.81 3.75
N ARG A 116 18.41 9.17 3.32
CA ARG A 116 19.67 8.72 3.95
C ARG A 116 19.98 9.53 5.20
N LYS A 117 19.17 9.40 6.24
CA LYS A 117 19.37 10.09 7.52
C LYS A 117 18.69 9.33 8.66
N LEU A 118 19.22 9.46 9.86
CA LEU A 118 18.53 8.98 11.06
C LEU A 118 17.20 9.72 11.25
N PRO A 119 16.17 9.02 11.74
CA PRO A 119 16.13 7.61 12.14
C PRO A 119 15.63 6.67 11.00
N PHE A 120 15.65 7.09 9.74
CA PHE A 120 15.19 6.32 8.56
C PHE A 120 16.29 5.44 7.94
N TRP A 121 17.49 5.52 8.46
CA TRP A 121 18.66 4.76 8.06
C TRP A 121 19.15 3.92 9.23
N PRO A 122 19.77 2.72 9.00
CA PRO A 122 20.31 1.92 10.10
C PRO A 122 21.33 2.72 10.93
N ALA A 123 21.13 2.76 12.24
CA ALA A 123 22.00 3.53 13.13
C ALA A 123 23.45 3.01 13.19
N ASP A 124 23.64 1.76 12.77
CA ASP A 124 24.93 1.05 12.77
C ASP A 124 25.58 0.99 11.37
N LEU A 125 25.11 1.80 10.43
CA LEU A 125 25.68 1.93 9.09
C LEU A 125 25.87 3.40 8.71
N PRO A 126 27.03 3.81 8.15
CA PRO A 126 27.23 5.17 7.66
C PRO A 126 26.17 5.57 6.62
N THR A 127 25.66 6.81 6.72
CA THR A 127 24.59 7.31 5.82
C THR A 127 25.03 7.50 4.38
N ASP A 128 26.32 7.56 4.10
CA ASP A 128 26.95 7.62 2.78
C ASP A 128 27.28 6.24 2.19
N ALA A 129 27.04 5.15 2.94
CA ALA A 129 27.26 3.79 2.42
C ALA A 129 26.45 3.55 1.14
N PRO A 130 26.99 2.85 0.12
CA PRO A 130 26.24 2.50 -1.07
C PRO A 130 24.92 1.79 -0.74
N MET A 131 23.86 2.04 -1.51
CA MET A 131 22.55 1.44 -1.29
C MET A 131 22.61 -0.11 -1.28
N GLN A 132 23.45 -0.69 -2.17
CA GLN A 132 23.67 -2.13 -2.18
C GLN A 132 24.29 -2.63 -0.86
N SER A 133 25.29 -1.92 -0.34
CA SER A 133 25.92 -2.26 0.95
C SER A 133 24.92 -2.19 2.10
N CYS A 134 23.99 -1.24 2.07
CA CYS A 134 22.92 -1.15 3.04
C CYS A 134 21.94 -2.35 2.90
N THR A 135 21.56 -2.69 1.68
CA THR A 135 20.69 -3.85 1.41
C THR A 135 21.34 -5.15 1.92
N ASP A 136 22.61 -5.36 1.62
CA ASP A 136 23.38 -6.52 2.07
C ASP A 136 23.53 -6.56 3.60
N HIS A 137 23.68 -5.38 4.23
CA HIS A 137 23.75 -5.26 5.70
C HIS A 137 22.43 -5.68 6.33
N LEU A 138 21.29 -5.18 5.85
CA LEU A 138 19.98 -5.55 6.35
C LEU A 138 19.66 -7.03 6.08
N ALA A 139 20.00 -7.54 4.90
CA ALA A 139 19.83 -8.97 4.56
C ALA A 139 20.59 -9.87 5.53
N ARG A 140 21.85 -9.54 5.86
CA ARG A 140 22.63 -10.29 6.87
C ARG A 140 21.99 -10.25 8.25
N LYS A 141 21.44 -9.11 8.65
CA LYS A 141 20.73 -8.99 9.93
C LYS A 141 19.46 -9.82 9.98
N LEU A 142 18.77 -9.95 8.84
CA LEU A 142 17.55 -10.76 8.73
C LEU A 142 17.83 -12.26 8.58
N ALA A 143 19.07 -12.66 8.28
CA ALA A 143 19.42 -14.07 8.22
C ALA A 143 19.18 -14.73 9.58
N GLY A 144 18.38 -15.81 9.58
CA GLY A 144 17.99 -16.52 10.80
C GLY A 144 17.07 -15.74 11.76
N PHE A 145 16.47 -14.63 11.29
CA PHE A 145 15.47 -13.93 12.08
C PHE A 145 14.22 -14.80 12.21
N ASP A 146 13.81 -15.10 13.45
CA ASP A 146 12.59 -15.83 13.73
C ASP A 146 11.42 -14.86 13.84
N LEU A 147 10.36 -15.07 13.08
CA LEU A 147 9.16 -14.21 13.13
C LEU A 147 8.48 -14.20 14.49
N GLN A 148 8.51 -15.33 15.22
CA GLN A 148 7.77 -15.55 16.47
C GLN A 148 6.30 -15.12 16.36
N ALA A 149 5.73 -15.32 15.18
CA ALA A 149 4.35 -14.99 14.86
C ALA A 149 3.73 -16.07 13.99
N THR A 150 2.49 -16.43 14.30
CA THR A 150 1.72 -17.37 13.48
C THR A 150 1.15 -16.66 12.26
N LEU A 151 1.29 -17.28 11.09
CA LEU A 151 0.74 -16.79 9.82
C LEU A 151 -0.53 -17.57 9.44
N PRO A 152 -1.39 -17.00 8.60
CA PRO A 152 -1.33 -15.63 8.05
C PRO A 152 -1.68 -14.56 9.08
N PHE A 153 -1.24 -13.32 8.85
CA PHE A 153 -1.78 -12.16 9.55
C PHE A 153 -3.19 -11.86 9.04
N LYS A 154 -4.11 -11.54 9.94
CA LYS A 154 -5.50 -11.26 9.60
C LYS A 154 -5.84 -9.80 9.82
N LEU A 155 -6.32 -9.14 8.77
CA LEU A 155 -6.68 -7.72 8.81
C LEU A 155 -8.08 -7.51 8.19
N ARG A 156 -8.67 -6.36 8.45
CA ARG A 156 -9.90 -5.89 7.82
C ARG A 156 -9.61 -4.63 7.01
N ILE A 157 -10.27 -4.50 5.87
CA ILE A 157 -10.25 -3.26 5.09
C ILE A 157 -11.27 -2.32 5.71
N THR A 158 -10.80 -1.26 6.36
CA THR A 158 -11.66 -0.37 7.15
C THR A 158 -11.99 0.94 6.46
N ASP A 159 -11.10 1.41 5.58
CA ASP A 159 -11.30 2.68 4.89
C ASP A 159 -10.41 2.79 3.64
N PHE A 160 -10.76 3.72 2.72
CA PHE A 160 -9.79 4.36 1.86
C PHE A 160 -9.05 5.41 2.69
N ASN A 161 -7.72 5.42 2.62
CA ASN A 161 -6.92 6.30 3.46
C ASN A 161 -7.38 7.76 3.32
N ALA A 162 -7.95 8.29 4.39
CA ALA A 162 -8.49 9.65 4.46
C ALA A 162 -7.42 10.76 4.41
N ARG A 163 -6.16 10.43 4.16
CA ARG A 163 -5.15 11.42 3.80
C ARG A 163 -5.46 11.96 2.42
N GLN A 164 -5.75 13.24 2.36
CA GLN A 164 -6.12 13.96 1.14
C GLN A 164 -5.05 13.92 0.03
N ASP A 165 -3.83 13.49 0.36
CA ASP A 165 -2.66 13.50 -0.51
C ASP A 165 -2.15 12.10 -0.88
N SER A 166 -2.84 11.02 -0.50
CA SER A 166 -2.32 9.65 -0.66
C SER A 166 -2.88 8.87 -1.84
N GLY A 167 -3.92 9.37 -2.52
CA GLY A 167 -4.54 8.66 -3.63
C GLY A 167 -5.38 7.45 -3.20
N ALA A 168 -5.42 6.40 -4.04
CA ALA A 168 -6.22 5.20 -3.80
C ALA A 168 -5.46 4.21 -2.90
N THR A 169 -5.54 4.40 -1.59
CA THR A 169 -4.88 3.59 -0.58
C THR A 169 -5.89 2.99 0.39
N LEU A 170 -5.95 1.67 0.46
CA LEU A 170 -6.81 0.92 1.37
C LEU A 170 -6.19 0.89 2.76
N ARG A 171 -6.91 1.36 3.79
CA ARG A 171 -6.51 1.21 5.17
C ARG A 171 -6.82 -0.19 5.66
N LEU A 172 -5.84 -0.78 6.32
CA LEU A 172 -5.96 -2.07 6.97
C LEU A 172 -5.89 -1.90 8.49
N THR A 173 -6.80 -2.57 9.19
CA THR A 173 -6.78 -2.67 10.65
C THR A 173 -6.66 -4.15 11.01
N PRO A 174 -5.78 -4.55 11.93
CA PRO A 174 -5.73 -5.92 12.44
C PRO A 174 -7.11 -6.41 12.86
N ALA A 175 -7.41 -7.69 12.61
CA ALA A 175 -8.76 -8.23 12.77
C ALA A 175 -9.24 -8.23 14.23
N ASP A 176 -8.29 -8.33 15.16
CA ASP A 176 -8.50 -8.33 16.60
C ASP A 176 -7.22 -7.91 17.36
N ASP A 177 -7.30 -7.80 18.68
CA ASP A 177 -6.19 -7.39 19.55
C ASP A 177 -4.99 -8.36 19.49
N ASN A 178 -5.22 -9.62 19.19
CA ASN A 178 -4.14 -10.59 19.04
C ASN A 178 -3.35 -10.34 17.76
N GLU A 179 -4.03 -10.07 16.66
CA GLU A 179 -3.39 -9.70 15.39
C GLU A 179 -2.63 -8.37 15.51
N GLU A 180 -3.21 -7.38 16.24
CA GLU A 180 -2.54 -6.11 16.53
C GLU A 180 -1.23 -6.36 17.31
N ARG A 181 -1.28 -7.11 18.40
CA ARG A 181 -0.07 -7.45 19.18
C ARG A 181 0.96 -8.18 18.36
N LYS A 182 0.56 -9.18 17.55
CA LYS A 182 1.49 -9.93 16.69
C LYS A 182 2.25 -8.99 15.74
N LEU A 183 1.52 -8.12 15.05
CA LEU A 183 2.12 -7.21 14.08
C LEU A 183 2.99 -6.14 14.75
N ARG A 184 2.56 -5.57 15.88
CA ARG A 184 3.37 -4.57 16.62
C ARG A 184 4.63 -5.19 17.19
N THR A 185 4.53 -6.33 17.88
CA THR A 185 5.69 -7.04 18.42
C THR A 185 6.68 -7.43 17.32
N LEU A 186 6.20 -7.88 16.15
CA LEU A 186 7.07 -8.16 15.02
C LEU A 186 7.79 -6.90 14.53
N ARG A 187 7.08 -5.78 14.41
CA ARG A 187 7.68 -4.51 13.99
C ARG A 187 8.74 -4.02 14.99
N ASP A 188 8.48 -4.14 16.30
CA ASP A 188 9.43 -3.75 17.36
C ASP A 188 10.73 -4.57 17.25
N ARG A 189 10.60 -5.89 17.09
CA ARG A 189 11.75 -6.78 16.92
C ARG A 189 12.52 -6.51 15.62
N LEU A 190 11.83 -6.18 14.53
CA LEU A 190 12.47 -5.77 13.28
C LEU A 190 13.18 -4.42 13.44
N SER A 191 12.57 -3.46 14.12
CA SER A 191 13.17 -2.15 14.42
C SER A 191 14.47 -2.30 15.21
N GLU A 192 14.45 -3.09 16.27
CA GLU A 192 15.64 -3.41 17.08
C GLU A 192 16.70 -4.12 16.22
N ARG A 193 16.30 -5.17 15.49
CA ARG A 193 17.22 -5.99 14.69
C ARG A 193 17.90 -5.19 13.58
N LEU A 194 17.16 -4.31 12.92
CA LEU A 194 17.63 -3.53 11.77
C LEU A 194 18.26 -2.18 12.18
N ALA A 195 18.12 -1.80 13.45
CA ALA A 195 18.54 -0.49 13.98
C ALA A 195 17.91 0.70 13.23
N ILE A 196 16.63 0.56 12.88
CA ILE A 196 15.82 1.60 12.22
C ILE A 196 14.56 1.81 13.06
N HIS A 197 14.30 3.06 13.48
CA HIS A 197 13.10 3.39 14.25
C HIS A 197 12.46 4.67 13.70
N ALA A 198 11.62 4.52 12.67
CA ALA A 198 10.94 5.64 12.04
C ALA A 198 10.04 6.40 13.04
N PRO A 199 9.85 7.73 12.90
CA PRO A 199 9.08 8.52 13.86
C PRO A 199 7.62 8.11 14.04
N ASP A 200 7.05 7.42 13.04
CA ASP A 200 5.69 6.89 13.05
C ASP A 200 5.62 5.38 13.34
N HIS A 201 6.71 4.80 13.87
CA HIS A 201 6.81 3.36 14.14
C HIS A 201 5.63 2.85 14.97
N ASP A 202 5.34 3.50 16.11
CA ASP A 202 4.30 3.07 17.06
C ASP A 202 2.88 3.31 16.53
N THR A 203 2.74 4.30 15.65
CA THR A 203 1.47 4.72 15.06
C THR A 203 1.31 4.29 13.61
N TYR A 204 2.18 3.40 13.13
CA TYR A 204 2.17 2.94 11.76
C TYR A 204 0.80 2.37 11.34
N ARG A 205 0.32 2.80 10.20
CA ARG A 205 -0.99 2.42 9.68
C ARG A 205 -0.83 1.48 8.50
N PHE A 206 -1.19 0.21 8.72
CA PHE A 206 -1.15 -0.79 7.66
C PHE A 206 -2.06 -0.40 6.49
N HIS A 207 -1.59 -0.65 5.27
CA HIS A 207 -2.33 -0.27 4.07
C HIS A 207 -1.88 -1.07 2.83
N VAL A 208 -2.73 -1.04 1.80
CA VAL A 208 -2.40 -1.46 0.44
C VAL A 208 -2.65 -0.28 -0.50
N THR A 209 -1.69 0.05 -1.36
CA THR A 209 -1.80 1.15 -2.31
C THR A 209 -2.18 0.63 -3.69
N LEU A 210 -3.32 1.11 -4.22
CA LEU A 210 -3.79 0.81 -5.57
C LEU A 210 -3.43 1.91 -6.58
N GLY A 211 -3.09 3.09 -6.09
CA GLY A 211 -2.68 4.23 -6.91
C GLY A 211 -2.30 5.44 -6.09
N TYR A 212 -1.44 6.27 -6.64
CA TYR A 212 -0.93 7.49 -6.03
C TYR A 212 -1.59 8.72 -6.63
N LEU A 213 -1.83 9.75 -5.82
CA LEU A 213 -2.30 11.04 -6.31
C LEU A 213 -1.16 11.77 -7.01
N VAL A 214 -1.36 12.13 -8.27
CA VAL A 214 -0.34 12.81 -9.10
C VAL A 214 -0.76 14.22 -9.53
N ARG A 215 -2.03 14.53 -9.38
CA ARG A 215 -2.61 15.87 -9.60
C ARG A 215 -3.69 16.12 -8.55
N TRP A 216 -3.81 17.35 -8.08
CA TRP A 216 -4.94 17.73 -7.24
C TRP A 216 -6.25 17.61 -8.02
N MET A 217 -7.25 17.01 -7.44
CA MET A 217 -8.59 16.91 -7.99
C MET A 217 -9.32 18.25 -7.84
N THR A 218 -10.20 18.57 -8.78
CA THR A 218 -11.19 19.65 -8.59
C THR A 218 -12.17 19.26 -7.49
N GLU A 219 -13.02 20.20 -7.07
CA GLU A 219 -14.06 19.93 -6.09
C GLU A 219 -15.05 18.86 -6.59
N GLU A 220 -15.50 18.97 -7.85
CA GLU A 220 -16.38 18.01 -8.50
C GLU A 220 -15.73 16.61 -8.60
N GLU A 221 -14.46 16.56 -9.03
CA GLU A 221 -13.71 15.32 -9.10
C GLU A 221 -13.55 14.68 -7.70
N SER A 222 -13.32 15.49 -6.67
CA SER A 222 -13.17 15.03 -5.29
C SER A 222 -14.46 14.44 -4.74
N GLU A 223 -15.60 15.09 -4.99
CA GLU A 223 -16.92 14.58 -4.61
C GLU A 223 -17.25 13.27 -5.33
N ALA A 224 -17.00 13.20 -6.64
CA ALA A 224 -17.18 11.98 -7.41
C ALA A 224 -16.27 10.85 -6.88
N TYR A 225 -15.01 11.16 -6.59
CA TYR A 225 -14.03 10.22 -6.04
C TYR A 225 -14.49 9.64 -4.70
N LEU A 226 -14.95 10.48 -3.77
CA LEU A 226 -15.46 10.05 -2.47
C LEU A 226 -16.68 9.12 -2.58
N LYS A 227 -17.61 9.43 -3.48
CA LYS A 227 -18.79 8.56 -3.75
C LYS A 227 -18.37 7.19 -4.27
N VAL A 228 -17.45 7.16 -5.22
CA VAL A 228 -16.94 5.89 -5.79
C VAL A 228 -16.14 5.12 -4.77
N GLN A 229 -15.30 5.78 -3.96
CA GLN A 229 -14.57 5.13 -2.87
C GLN A 229 -15.49 4.44 -1.88
N GLN A 230 -16.58 5.08 -1.46
CA GLN A 230 -17.54 4.47 -0.54
C GLN A 230 -18.20 3.21 -1.12
N ALA A 231 -18.53 3.22 -2.41
CA ALA A 231 -19.09 2.05 -3.09
C ALA A 231 -18.03 0.92 -3.19
N CYS A 232 -16.81 1.26 -3.56
CA CYS A 232 -15.68 0.32 -3.62
C CYS A 232 -15.36 -0.28 -2.24
N LEU A 233 -15.39 0.53 -1.17
CA LEU A 233 -15.14 0.05 0.18
C LEU A 233 -16.18 -1.01 0.60
N ARG A 234 -17.47 -0.73 0.39
CA ARG A 234 -18.53 -1.72 0.67
C ARG A 234 -18.33 -3.01 -0.12
N TYR A 235 -18.00 -2.89 -1.40
CA TYR A 235 -17.68 -4.05 -2.24
C TYR A 235 -16.51 -4.85 -1.67
N LEU A 236 -15.41 -4.19 -1.31
CA LEU A 236 -14.22 -4.85 -0.72
C LEU A 236 -14.56 -5.55 0.60
N GLN A 237 -15.32 -4.92 1.48
CA GLN A 237 -15.72 -5.51 2.76
C GLN A 237 -16.61 -6.76 2.59
N GLN A 238 -17.38 -6.82 1.52
CA GLN A 238 -18.17 -8.01 1.16
C GLN A 238 -17.34 -9.12 0.54
N GLN A 239 -16.42 -8.77 -0.38
CA GLN A 239 -15.60 -9.75 -1.10
C GLN A 239 -14.43 -10.27 -0.26
N VAL A 240 -13.89 -9.43 0.65
CA VAL A 240 -12.72 -9.70 1.47
C VAL A 240 -13.03 -9.29 2.92
N PRO A 241 -13.93 -10.00 3.61
CA PRO A 241 -14.32 -9.68 5.01
C PRO A 241 -13.12 -9.77 5.97
N VAL A 242 -12.17 -10.65 5.67
CA VAL A 242 -10.87 -10.74 6.32
C VAL A 242 -9.81 -10.88 5.23
N LEU A 243 -8.84 -9.99 5.25
CA LEU A 243 -7.64 -10.07 4.42
C LEU A 243 -6.59 -10.90 5.16
N GLU A 244 -6.22 -12.02 4.58
CA GLU A 244 -5.11 -12.84 5.06
C GLU A 244 -3.84 -12.47 4.31
N VAL A 245 -2.79 -12.12 5.07
CA VAL A 245 -1.49 -11.68 4.53
C VAL A 245 -0.44 -12.70 4.92
N GLY A 246 0.28 -13.19 3.92
CA GLY A 246 1.24 -14.28 4.06
C GLY A 246 2.57 -13.89 4.70
N VAL A 247 3.58 -14.71 4.45
CA VAL A 247 4.93 -14.52 4.97
C VAL A 247 5.50 -13.17 4.55
N PRO A 248 6.17 -12.44 5.48
CA PRO A 248 6.91 -11.24 5.13
C PRO A 248 8.11 -11.56 4.23
N GLU A 249 8.32 -10.75 3.23
CA GLU A 249 9.37 -10.86 2.23
C GLU A 249 10.30 -9.67 2.32
N PHE A 250 11.60 -9.88 2.37
CA PHE A 250 12.58 -8.81 2.19
C PHE A 250 12.72 -8.55 0.69
N CYS A 251 12.34 -7.35 0.28
CA CYS A 251 12.32 -6.96 -1.13
C CYS A 251 13.23 -5.76 -1.39
N VAL A 252 13.76 -5.69 -2.60
CA VAL A 252 14.35 -4.49 -3.19
C VAL A 252 13.41 -3.93 -4.24
N PHE A 253 13.47 -2.63 -4.46
CA PHE A 253 12.66 -1.96 -5.48
C PHE A 253 13.41 -0.79 -6.09
N ASN A 254 13.15 -0.51 -7.35
CA ASN A 254 13.68 0.65 -8.07
C ASN A 254 12.63 1.75 -8.27
N ASP A 255 11.36 1.40 -8.14
CA ASP A 255 10.21 2.29 -8.23
C ASP A 255 9.00 1.67 -7.51
N MET A 256 7.81 2.28 -7.65
CA MET A 256 6.60 1.82 -6.98
C MET A 256 5.80 0.75 -7.75
N PHE A 257 6.31 0.25 -8.87
CA PHE A 257 5.59 -0.72 -9.72
C PHE A 257 6.05 -2.17 -9.54
N ALA A 258 7.27 -2.37 -8.97
CA ALA A 258 7.80 -3.71 -8.73
C ALA A 258 8.59 -3.77 -7.42
N PHE A 259 8.42 -4.87 -6.70
CA PHE A 259 9.12 -5.18 -5.46
C PHE A 259 9.70 -6.59 -5.60
N ASP A 260 11.01 -6.66 -5.80
CA ASP A 260 11.70 -7.91 -6.12
C ASP A 260 12.08 -8.64 -4.84
N THR A 261 11.40 -9.76 -4.56
CA THR A 261 11.64 -10.59 -3.38
C THR A 261 13.05 -11.17 -3.41
N GLN A 262 13.82 -10.90 -2.38
CA GLN A 262 15.15 -11.48 -2.18
C GLN A 262 15.04 -12.79 -1.40
N PHE A 263 14.23 -12.81 -0.34
CA PHE A 263 13.94 -14.00 0.46
C PHE A 263 12.74 -13.76 1.39
N ASN A 264 12.18 -14.84 1.89
CA ASN A 264 11.14 -14.82 2.91
C ASN A 264 11.77 -14.66 4.29
N VAL A 265 11.34 -13.65 5.04
CA VAL A 265 11.82 -13.39 6.41
C VAL A 265 11.29 -14.48 7.34
N GLY A 266 12.17 -15.03 8.18
CA GLY A 266 11.82 -16.11 9.11
C GLY A 266 11.87 -17.52 8.50
N GLN A 267 12.26 -17.64 7.25
CA GLN A 267 12.51 -18.93 6.61
C GLN A 267 14.02 -19.12 6.35
N PRO A 268 14.52 -20.36 6.33
CA PRO A 268 15.90 -20.61 5.94
C PRO A 268 16.16 -20.05 4.53
N VAL A 269 17.22 -19.28 4.38
CA VAL A 269 17.68 -18.86 3.05
C VAL A 269 18.21 -20.09 2.34
N ILE A 270 17.49 -20.57 1.34
CA ILE A 270 17.97 -21.66 0.49
C ILE A 270 19.03 -21.06 -0.44
N THR A 271 20.29 -21.17 -0.04
CA THR A 271 21.40 -20.92 -0.96
C THR A 271 21.46 -22.09 -1.95
N VAL A 272 20.95 -21.85 -3.18
CA VAL A 272 21.23 -22.77 -4.28
C VAL A 272 22.72 -22.60 -4.59
N PRO A 273 23.54 -23.65 -4.49
CA PRO A 273 24.93 -23.55 -4.92
C PRO A 273 24.94 -23.21 -6.42
N LEU A 274 25.64 -22.13 -6.77
CA LEU A 274 25.99 -21.91 -8.16
C LEU A 274 26.83 -23.12 -8.60
N THR A 275 26.24 -24.04 -9.33
CA THR A 275 26.98 -25.08 -10.04
C THR A 275 27.92 -24.41 -11.01
N ALA A 276 29.24 -24.59 -10.78
CA ALA A 276 30.32 -24.08 -11.60
C ALA A 276 30.27 -24.63 -13.02
#